data_46de173e066312d7af9eee85b99e7d5d
#
_entry.id   46de173e066312d7af9eee85b99e7d5d
#
_cell.length_a   1.000
_cell.length_b   1.000
_cell.length_c   1.000
_cell.angle_alpha   90.00
_cell.angle_beta   90.00
_cell.angle_gamma   90.00
#
_symmetry.space_group_name_H-M   'P 1'
#
loop_
_entity.id
_entity.type
_entity.pdbx_description
1 polymer ?
#
loop_
_entity_poly.entity_id
_entity_poly.type
_entity_poly.pdbx_seq_one_letter_code
_entity_poly.pdbx_strand_id
1 'polypeptide(L)'
;MRSARKLIVLILVAVLLLSGCNFSETFEKFAAYYGTAIPFEQMKYTRPDMDALEASVDACLQAVASGEPIEAIMDTVYDFYNHYDNFSTNQSLAYLHYNLDLTSAYWEKEYTFCAENLPRSEAAFEKLLHGLAISPLREELEDEQYFGPGFFDGYEEEPVIDETLLDLLEQEAALESSYYALMDQYTDADYTLSDALFQEMADLLIRLVQLRQEMADYLGYPDYPSLAYDMFYSRDYSPQQAVTYMQQVADGLRDAYGALLLEADADPQYSHCSEADTFRYLQQAASAMGGTVADAFSYLRKYDLYDISYSANKALTSFEVYIWNYYAPFVFVSPYLDQSDKLAFAHEFGHFTADYACSGTFAGTDIAEVHSLAMEYLSLCYGKDTDALTEYKLKDSLCLYVEQSAFGLFEHRLYDLKGDALTVENVTALFESVGNQFGFDAISWDPREFATVMHFFTDPMYIISYVVSNDLALQIYQMEQEDSGSGLKLYAEILPSQDTYLLDFAQTYGLQSPFSPSRLQEVAELLKTVT
;
A
#
# COMPACT_ATOMS: atom_id res chain seq x y z
N MET A 1 9.15 -26.39 4.84
CA MET A 1 9.34 -25.20 5.68
C MET A 1 9.49 -23.88 4.91
N ARG A 2 9.85 -23.84 3.62
CA ARG A 2 9.93 -22.59 2.82
C ARG A 2 8.65 -22.25 2.01
N SER A 3 7.76 -23.19 1.75
CA SER A 3 6.54 -22.95 0.95
C SER A 3 5.34 -22.48 1.78
N ALA A 4 5.14 -22.96 2.99
CA ALA A 4 4.05 -22.51 3.86
C ALA A 4 4.19 -21.05 4.31
N ARG A 5 5.44 -20.59 4.42
CA ARG A 5 5.76 -19.22 4.79
C ARG A 5 5.41 -18.17 3.72
N LYS A 6 5.16 -18.60 2.48
CA LYS A 6 4.74 -17.71 1.39
C LYS A 6 3.24 -17.37 1.42
N LEU A 7 2.48 -18.03 2.27
CA LEU A 7 1.03 -17.99 2.24
C LEU A 7 0.42 -16.80 2.98
N ILE A 8 1.03 -16.33 4.05
CA ILE A 8 0.50 -15.19 4.85
C ILE A 8 0.76 -13.84 4.19
N VAL A 9 1.76 -13.74 3.33
CA VAL A 9 1.98 -12.54 2.49
C VAL A 9 0.76 -12.21 1.64
N LEU A 10 -0.05 -13.19 1.36
CA LEU A 10 -1.36 -13.03 0.70
C LEU A 10 -2.41 -12.35 1.58
N ILE A 11 -2.20 -12.19 2.88
CA ILE A 11 -3.30 -11.92 3.80
C ILE A 11 -3.43 -10.45 4.18
N LEU A 12 -2.38 -9.70 4.40
CA LEU A 12 -2.44 -8.23 4.61
C LEU A 12 -2.30 -7.45 3.29
N VAL A 13 -1.83 -8.13 2.27
CA VAL A 13 -1.79 -7.70 0.87
C VAL A 13 -2.80 -8.50 0.01
N ALA A 14 -3.59 -9.42 0.56
CA ALA A 14 -4.59 -10.23 -0.17
C ALA A 14 -5.87 -9.47 -0.53
N VAL A 15 -6.00 -8.28 -0.11
CA VAL A 15 -6.65 -7.27 -0.95
C VAL A 15 -5.78 -7.05 -2.22
N LEU A 16 -4.53 -7.51 -2.27
CA LEU A 16 -3.54 -7.16 -3.29
C LEU A 16 -2.84 -8.31 -4.03
N LEU A 17 -2.89 -9.59 -3.66
CA LEU A 17 -2.07 -10.58 -4.36
C LEU A 17 -2.74 -11.96 -4.48
N LEU A 18 -3.39 -12.19 -5.56
CA LEU A 18 -3.56 -13.56 -6.08
C LEU A 18 -2.43 -13.82 -7.09
N SER A 19 -1.39 -14.51 -6.61
CA SER A 19 -0.19 -14.82 -7.37
C SER A 19 -0.46 -15.69 -8.60
N GLY A 20 0.02 -15.23 -9.74
CA GLY A 20 0.55 -15.93 -10.90
C GLY A 20 0.14 -17.38 -11.19
N CYS A 21 -1.14 -17.66 -11.37
CA CYS A 21 -1.63 -18.77 -12.18
C CYS A 21 -2.57 -18.19 -13.23
N ASN A 22 -2.78 -18.87 -14.36
CA ASN A 22 -3.66 -18.46 -15.45
C ASN A 22 -5.12 -18.21 -14.99
N PHE A 23 -5.28 -17.21 -14.13
CA PHE A 23 -6.55 -16.76 -13.56
C PHE A 23 -7.46 -16.12 -14.62
N SER A 24 -6.91 -15.73 -15.79
CA SER A 24 -7.64 -14.92 -16.76
C SER A 24 -8.91 -15.60 -17.29
N GLU A 25 -8.88 -16.91 -17.60
CA GLU A 25 -10.08 -17.59 -18.11
C GLU A 25 -11.07 -18.00 -17.00
N THR A 26 -10.53 -18.38 -15.85
CA THR A 26 -11.37 -18.68 -14.66
C THR A 26 -11.96 -17.39 -14.13
N PHE A 27 -11.19 -16.34 -14.07
CA PHE A 27 -11.63 -15.01 -13.66
C PHE A 27 -12.64 -14.38 -14.65
N GLU A 28 -12.52 -14.62 -15.95
CA GLU A 28 -13.56 -14.21 -16.92
C GLU A 28 -14.91 -14.94 -16.67
N LYS A 29 -14.88 -16.16 -16.14
CA LYS A 29 -16.10 -16.88 -15.73
C LYS A 29 -16.64 -16.33 -14.41
N PHE A 30 -15.80 -15.98 -13.45
CA PHE A 30 -16.18 -15.22 -12.26
C PHE A 30 -16.67 -13.82 -12.64
N ALA A 31 -16.00 -13.12 -13.55
CA ALA A 31 -16.41 -11.81 -14.06
C ALA A 31 -17.81 -11.79 -14.67
N ALA A 32 -18.36 -12.93 -15.10
CA ALA A 32 -19.76 -13.00 -15.54
C ALA A 32 -20.77 -12.85 -14.37
N TYR A 33 -20.32 -13.04 -13.14
CA TYR A 33 -21.10 -12.80 -11.91
C TYR A 33 -20.98 -11.37 -11.39
N TYR A 34 -19.89 -10.66 -11.72
CA TYR A 34 -19.59 -9.32 -11.23
C TYR A 34 -20.12 -8.27 -12.21
N GLY A 35 -20.65 -7.20 -11.67
CA GLY A 35 -21.17 -6.09 -12.45
C GLY A 35 -20.06 -5.39 -13.25
N THR A 36 -20.43 -4.65 -14.28
CA THR A 36 -19.54 -3.67 -14.89
C THR A 36 -19.40 -2.47 -13.97
N ALA A 37 -18.29 -1.72 -14.06
CA ALA A 37 -18.16 -0.46 -13.35
C ALA A 37 -19.38 0.45 -13.56
N ILE A 38 -19.80 1.05 -12.48
CA ILE A 38 -20.87 2.06 -12.44
C ILE A 38 -20.30 3.33 -11.79
N PRO A 39 -20.91 4.49 -11.98
CA PRO A 39 -20.49 5.69 -11.26
C PRO A 39 -20.47 5.46 -9.75
N PHE A 40 -19.45 5.99 -9.07
CA PHE A 40 -19.24 5.79 -7.63
C PHE A 40 -20.49 6.11 -6.79
N GLU A 41 -21.18 7.21 -7.09
CA GLU A 41 -22.43 7.60 -6.40
C GLU A 41 -23.55 6.54 -6.47
N GLN A 42 -23.47 5.59 -7.41
CA GLN A 42 -24.45 4.51 -7.58
C GLN A 42 -24.02 3.22 -6.88
N MET A 43 -22.79 3.14 -6.41
CA MET A 43 -22.30 2.01 -5.63
C MET A 43 -22.96 2.01 -4.26
N LYS A 44 -23.32 0.83 -3.77
CA LYS A 44 -24.10 0.71 -2.53
C LYS A 44 -23.34 -0.08 -1.50
N TYR A 45 -23.17 0.54 -0.36
CA TYR A 45 -22.69 -0.13 0.84
C TYR A 45 -23.78 -1.03 1.44
N THR A 46 -23.38 -2.21 1.87
CA THR A 46 -24.18 -3.10 2.71
C THR A 46 -23.24 -3.71 3.74
N ARG A 47 -23.52 -3.55 5.03
CA ARG A 47 -22.69 -4.15 6.08
C ARG A 47 -22.51 -5.64 5.83
N PRO A 48 -21.27 -6.16 5.74
CA PRO A 48 -20.99 -7.56 5.55
C PRO A 48 -21.57 -8.44 6.66
N ASP A 49 -22.02 -9.63 6.30
CA ASP A 49 -22.49 -10.64 7.25
C ASP A 49 -21.37 -11.66 7.49
N MET A 50 -20.62 -11.47 8.58
CA MET A 50 -19.48 -12.32 8.93
C MET A 50 -19.89 -13.74 9.28
N ASP A 51 -21.05 -13.89 9.93
CA ASP A 51 -21.56 -15.22 10.29
C ASP A 51 -21.92 -16.02 9.02
N ALA A 52 -22.48 -15.34 8.00
CA ALA A 52 -22.76 -15.97 6.71
C ALA A 52 -21.48 -16.34 5.95
N LEU A 53 -20.46 -15.46 5.98
CA LEU A 53 -19.15 -15.72 5.37
C LEU A 53 -18.49 -16.96 5.99
N GLU A 54 -18.41 -17.05 7.31
CA GLU A 54 -17.82 -18.21 8.01
C GLU A 54 -18.66 -19.49 7.80
N ALA A 55 -19.99 -19.38 7.82
CA ALA A 55 -20.87 -20.51 7.56
C ALA A 55 -20.73 -21.06 6.12
N SER A 56 -20.41 -20.22 5.13
CA SER A 56 -20.19 -20.67 3.76
C SER A 56 -18.93 -21.53 3.62
N VAL A 57 -17.87 -21.25 4.40
CA VAL A 57 -16.67 -22.11 4.50
C VAL A 57 -17.07 -23.49 5.03
N ASP A 58 -17.79 -23.53 6.15
CA ASP A 58 -18.21 -24.80 6.77
C ASP A 58 -19.12 -25.61 5.85
N ALA A 59 -20.01 -24.95 5.12
CA ALA A 59 -20.88 -25.59 4.13
C ALA A 59 -20.08 -26.22 2.98
N CYS A 60 -19.06 -25.52 2.46
CA CYS A 60 -18.20 -26.03 1.40
C CYS A 60 -17.39 -27.25 1.88
N LEU A 61 -16.73 -27.15 3.02
CA LEU A 61 -15.94 -28.25 3.59
C LEU A 61 -16.82 -29.46 3.95
N GLN A 62 -18.06 -29.24 4.37
CA GLN A 62 -19.03 -30.31 4.59
C GLN A 62 -19.47 -31.00 3.29
N ALA A 63 -19.69 -30.26 2.21
CA ALA A 63 -19.99 -30.80 0.89
C ALA A 63 -18.86 -31.70 0.38
N VAL A 64 -17.61 -31.24 0.50
CA VAL A 64 -16.40 -32.03 0.21
C VAL A 64 -16.36 -33.30 1.05
N ALA A 65 -16.54 -33.21 2.36
CA ALA A 65 -16.49 -34.36 3.28
C ALA A 65 -17.63 -35.37 3.04
N SER A 66 -18.77 -34.90 2.53
CA SER A 66 -19.93 -35.76 2.19
C SER A 66 -19.81 -36.42 0.83
N GLY A 67 -18.79 -36.07 0.03
CA GLY A 67 -18.56 -36.59 -1.32
C GLY A 67 -19.64 -36.14 -2.32
N GLU A 68 -20.09 -34.90 -2.18
CA GLU A 68 -20.99 -34.28 -3.16
C GLU A 68 -20.33 -34.21 -4.55
N PRO A 69 -21.09 -34.16 -5.65
CA PRO A 69 -20.55 -33.91 -6.98
C PRO A 69 -19.78 -32.60 -7.05
N ILE A 70 -18.72 -32.54 -7.87
CA ILE A 70 -17.85 -31.37 -7.95
C ILE A 70 -18.60 -30.08 -8.31
N GLU A 71 -19.62 -30.17 -9.16
CA GLU A 71 -20.46 -29.02 -9.52
C GLU A 71 -21.20 -28.46 -8.29
N ALA A 72 -21.70 -29.33 -7.39
CA ALA A 72 -22.34 -28.88 -6.15
C ALA A 72 -21.32 -28.26 -5.16
N ILE A 73 -20.12 -28.81 -5.13
CA ILE A 73 -19.02 -28.22 -4.33
C ILE A 73 -18.64 -26.85 -4.88
N MET A 74 -18.49 -26.71 -6.19
CA MET A 74 -18.21 -25.42 -6.83
C MET A 74 -19.31 -24.39 -6.57
N ASP A 75 -20.58 -24.80 -6.51
CA ASP A 75 -21.66 -23.88 -6.11
C ASP A 75 -21.44 -23.32 -4.69
N THR A 76 -20.94 -24.14 -3.75
CA THR A 76 -20.60 -23.66 -2.40
C THR A 76 -19.34 -22.81 -2.37
N VAL A 77 -18.35 -23.10 -3.21
CA VAL A 77 -17.16 -22.25 -3.42
C VAL A 77 -17.59 -20.88 -3.93
N TYR A 78 -18.45 -20.81 -4.94
CA TYR A 78 -18.97 -19.54 -5.46
C TYR A 78 -19.76 -18.77 -4.40
N ASP A 79 -20.53 -19.46 -3.55
CA ASP A 79 -21.25 -18.81 -2.45
C ASP A 79 -20.27 -18.16 -1.45
N PHE A 80 -19.19 -18.85 -1.10
CA PHE A 80 -18.12 -18.27 -0.28
C PHE A 80 -17.51 -17.03 -0.93
N TYR A 81 -17.08 -17.12 -2.20
CA TYR A 81 -16.49 -15.96 -2.88
C TYR A 81 -17.46 -14.79 -2.99
N ASN A 82 -18.77 -15.03 -3.15
CA ASN A 82 -19.76 -13.97 -3.10
C ASN A 82 -19.77 -13.23 -1.76
N HIS A 83 -19.62 -13.94 -0.64
CA HIS A 83 -19.52 -13.33 0.69
C HIS A 83 -18.19 -12.59 0.90
N TYR A 84 -17.10 -13.21 0.47
CA TYR A 84 -15.74 -12.65 0.61
C TYR A 84 -15.56 -11.38 -0.23
N ASP A 85 -15.93 -11.40 -1.50
CA ASP A 85 -15.86 -10.23 -2.38
C ASP A 85 -16.84 -9.13 -1.96
N ASN A 86 -18.00 -9.52 -1.39
CA ASN A 86 -18.92 -8.57 -0.77
C ASN A 86 -18.26 -7.90 0.45
N PHE A 87 -17.54 -8.64 1.30
CA PHE A 87 -16.78 -8.07 2.41
C PHE A 87 -15.76 -7.08 1.89
N SER A 88 -14.87 -7.47 0.97
CA SER A 88 -13.80 -6.63 0.42
C SER A 88 -14.34 -5.36 -0.26
N THR A 89 -15.42 -5.49 -1.06
CA THR A 89 -16.10 -4.36 -1.68
C THR A 89 -16.64 -3.37 -0.65
N ASN A 90 -17.31 -3.86 0.38
CA ASN A 90 -17.92 -2.99 1.37
C ASN A 90 -16.89 -2.41 2.35
N GLN A 91 -15.78 -3.10 2.59
CA GLN A 91 -14.62 -2.52 3.28
C GLN A 91 -14.08 -1.31 2.51
N SER A 92 -13.82 -1.44 1.20
CA SER A 92 -13.37 -0.32 0.36
C SER A 92 -14.37 0.84 0.34
N LEU A 93 -15.67 0.55 0.24
CA LEU A 93 -16.71 1.58 0.27
C LEU A 93 -16.81 2.27 1.64
N ALA A 94 -16.73 1.53 2.74
CA ALA A 94 -16.74 2.10 4.08
C ALA A 94 -15.52 2.99 4.32
N TYR A 95 -14.34 2.54 3.91
CA TYR A 95 -13.10 3.29 3.97
C TYR A 95 -13.18 4.60 3.17
N LEU A 96 -13.63 4.54 1.92
CA LEU A 96 -13.83 5.73 1.08
C LEU A 96 -14.80 6.72 1.70
N HIS A 97 -15.99 6.27 2.11
CA HIS A 97 -16.99 7.16 2.68
C HIS A 97 -16.57 7.77 4.03
N TYR A 98 -15.82 7.03 4.86
CA TYR A 98 -15.25 7.55 6.09
C TYR A 98 -14.25 8.67 5.79
N ASN A 99 -13.31 8.43 4.86
CA ASN A 99 -12.31 9.44 4.50
C ASN A 99 -12.89 10.66 3.76
N LEU A 100 -14.02 10.51 3.06
CA LEU A 100 -14.74 11.63 2.44
C LEU A 100 -15.41 12.57 3.46
N ASP A 101 -15.82 12.06 4.63
CA ASP A 101 -16.45 12.85 5.69
C ASP A 101 -16.18 12.24 7.08
N LEU A 102 -15.07 12.63 7.71
CA LEU A 102 -14.67 12.21 9.06
C LEU A 102 -15.68 12.58 10.15
N THR A 103 -16.63 13.47 9.86
CA THR A 103 -17.68 13.87 10.84
C THR A 103 -18.87 12.90 10.87
N SER A 104 -18.87 11.91 9.98
CA SER A 104 -19.95 10.94 9.86
C SER A 104 -19.80 9.77 10.83
N ALA A 105 -20.42 9.84 11.99
CA ALA A 105 -20.45 8.74 12.96
C ALA A 105 -21.03 7.42 12.40
N TYR A 106 -21.77 7.47 11.29
CA TYR A 106 -22.22 6.27 10.59
C TYR A 106 -21.04 5.60 9.86
N TRP A 107 -20.29 6.37 9.07
CA TRP A 107 -19.18 5.81 8.28
C TRP A 107 -17.99 5.41 9.14
N GLU A 108 -17.71 6.17 10.21
CA GLU A 108 -16.74 5.77 11.24
C GLU A 108 -17.05 4.37 11.80
N LYS A 109 -18.30 4.14 12.20
CA LYS A 109 -18.75 2.85 12.72
C LYS A 109 -18.68 1.73 11.68
N GLU A 110 -19.02 1.99 10.42
CA GLU A 110 -19.00 0.96 9.37
C GLU A 110 -17.55 0.64 8.95
N TYR A 111 -16.68 1.64 8.88
CA TYR A 111 -15.25 1.45 8.65
C TYR A 111 -14.59 0.64 9.77
N THR A 112 -14.79 1.05 11.03
CA THR A 112 -14.29 0.31 12.21
C THR A 112 -14.75 -1.15 12.19
N PHE A 113 -16.04 -1.40 11.89
CA PHE A 113 -16.56 -2.75 11.78
C PHE A 113 -15.82 -3.56 10.72
N CYS A 114 -15.58 -3.01 9.52
CA CYS A 114 -14.87 -3.72 8.47
C CYS A 114 -13.40 -3.96 8.84
N ALA A 115 -12.72 -2.96 9.38
CA ALA A 115 -11.32 -3.07 9.80
C ALA A 115 -11.12 -4.14 10.88
N GLU A 116 -11.94 -4.14 11.94
CA GLU A 116 -11.86 -5.13 13.02
C GLU A 116 -12.23 -6.55 12.60
N ASN A 117 -12.98 -6.72 11.50
CA ASN A 117 -13.37 -8.04 10.99
C ASN A 117 -12.52 -8.52 9.80
N LEU A 118 -11.56 -7.72 9.33
CA LEU A 118 -10.65 -8.13 8.24
C LEU A 118 -9.90 -9.43 8.57
N PRO A 119 -9.28 -9.60 9.76
CA PRO A 119 -8.57 -10.84 10.10
C PRO A 119 -9.47 -12.08 10.06
N ARG A 120 -10.75 -11.94 10.44
CA ARG A 120 -11.73 -13.05 10.37
C ARG A 120 -12.04 -13.44 8.93
N SER A 121 -12.18 -12.46 8.02
CA SER A 121 -12.45 -12.75 6.62
C SER A 121 -11.28 -13.49 5.97
N GLU A 122 -10.06 -13.15 6.35
CA GLU A 122 -8.84 -13.77 5.86
C GLU A 122 -8.64 -15.17 6.41
N ALA A 123 -8.86 -15.36 7.71
CA ALA A 123 -8.85 -16.70 8.32
C ALA A 123 -9.89 -17.63 7.68
N ALA A 124 -11.05 -17.10 7.31
CA ALA A 124 -12.08 -17.87 6.59
C ALA A 124 -11.59 -18.27 5.19
N PHE A 125 -10.92 -17.36 4.48
CA PHE A 125 -10.34 -17.61 3.17
C PHE A 125 -9.24 -18.70 3.23
N GLU A 126 -8.26 -18.57 4.13
CA GLU A 126 -7.23 -19.58 4.33
C GLU A 126 -7.81 -20.95 4.68
N LYS A 127 -8.76 -20.98 5.63
CA LYS A 127 -9.43 -22.21 6.04
C LYS A 127 -10.10 -22.94 4.88
N LEU A 128 -10.76 -22.18 3.99
CA LEU A 128 -11.37 -22.77 2.80
C LEU A 128 -10.33 -23.37 1.87
N LEU A 129 -9.32 -22.57 1.48
CA LEU A 129 -8.30 -23.00 0.52
C LEU A 129 -7.50 -24.19 1.05
N HIS A 130 -7.10 -24.17 2.32
CA HIS A 130 -6.45 -25.32 2.94
C HIS A 130 -7.36 -26.58 2.86
N GLY A 131 -8.62 -26.44 3.25
CA GLY A 131 -9.56 -27.56 3.23
C GLY A 131 -9.78 -28.16 1.84
N LEU A 132 -9.77 -27.32 0.79
CA LEU A 132 -9.81 -27.76 -0.61
C LEU A 132 -8.49 -28.40 -1.05
N ALA A 133 -7.35 -27.81 -0.68
CA ALA A 133 -6.00 -28.28 -1.02
C ALA A 133 -5.70 -29.68 -0.52
N ILE A 134 -6.13 -30.01 0.71
CA ILE A 134 -5.92 -31.35 1.31
C ILE A 134 -7.04 -32.34 0.97
N SER A 135 -8.05 -31.90 0.24
CA SER A 135 -9.20 -32.75 -0.10
C SER A 135 -8.84 -33.83 -1.12
N PRO A 136 -9.56 -34.95 -1.15
CA PRO A 136 -9.41 -35.95 -2.20
C PRO A 136 -9.77 -35.46 -3.60
N LEU A 137 -10.41 -34.29 -3.71
CA LEU A 137 -10.86 -33.67 -4.95
C LEU A 137 -9.89 -32.65 -5.50
N ARG A 138 -8.75 -32.42 -4.84
CA ARG A 138 -7.76 -31.43 -5.28
C ARG A 138 -7.41 -31.54 -6.77
N GLU A 139 -7.08 -32.77 -7.23
CA GLU A 139 -6.70 -33.00 -8.63
C GLU A 139 -7.83 -32.65 -9.61
N GLU A 140 -9.08 -32.85 -9.21
CA GLU A 140 -10.26 -32.49 -10.00
C GLU A 140 -10.57 -30.99 -9.94
N LEU A 141 -10.35 -30.35 -8.78
CA LEU A 141 -10.48 -28.90 -8.59
C LEU A 141 -9.40 -28.11 -9.34
N GLU A 142 -8.20 -28.70 -9.54
CA GLU A 142 -7.12 -28.11 -10.33
C GLU A 142 -7.29 -28.32 -11.85
N ASP A 143 -8.44 -28.83 -12.32
CA ASP A 143 -8.77 -28.81 -13.75
C ASP A 143 -8.88 -27.35 -14.24
N GLU A 144 -8.46 -27.10 -15.50
CA GLU A 144 -8.50 -25.76 -16.13
C GLU A 144 -9.91 -25.11 -16.15
N GLN A 145 -10.96 -25.91 -16.03
CA GLN A 145 -12.32 -25.39 -15.96
C GLN A 145 -12.73 -24.84 -14.60
N TYR A 146 -11.95 -25.10 -13.53
CA TYR A 146 -12.18 -24.65 -12.15
C TYR A 146 -11.07 -23.70 -11.70
N PHE A 147 -10.10 -24.19 -10.91
CA PHE A 147 -9.02 -23.36 -10.37
C PHE A 147 -7.75 -23.34 -11.23
N GLY A 148 -7.55 -24.37 -12.06
CA GLY A 148 -6.34 -24.54 -12.85
C GLY A 148 -5.21 -25.30 -12.13
N PRO A 149 -4.27 -25.88 -12.91
CA PRO A 149 -3.19 -26.70 -12.37
C PRO A 149 -2.28 -25.95 -11.40
N GLY A 150 -2.00 -26.55 -10.24
CA GLY A 150 -1.09 -25.99 -9.23
C GLY A 150 -1.67 -24.83 -8.42
N PHE A 151 -2.96 -24.53 -8.55
CA PHE A 151 -3.60 -23.45 -7.79
C PHE A 151 -3.45 -23.63 -6.27
N PHE A 152 -3.58 -24.86 -5.80
CA PHE A 152 -3.49 -25.15 -4.37
C PHE A 152 -2.06 -25.41 -3.87
N ASP A 153 -1.05 -25.20 -4.70
CA ASP A 153 0.34 -25.34 -4.26
C ASP A 153 0.66 -24.31 -3.17
N GLY A 154 1.02 -24.81 -1.99
CA GLY A 154 1.28 -23.98 -0.81
C GLY A 154 0.12 -23.93 0.20
N TYR A 155 -1.10 -24.33 -0.17
CA TYR A 155 -2.24 -24.42 0.76
C TYR A 155 -2.38 -25.79 1.44
N GLU A 156 -1.46 -26.73 1.20
CA GLU A 156 -1.48 -28.06 1.84
C GLU A 156 -1.06 -28.04 3.31
N GLU A 157 -0.30 -27.03 3.71
CA GLU A 157 0.08 -26.87 5.12
C GLU A 157 -1.09 -26.26 5.91
N GLU A 158 -1.15 -26.55 7.23
CA GLU A 158 -2.18 -25.98 8.11
C GLU A 158 -2.21 -24.44 7.96
N PRO A 159 -3.41 -23.83 8.00
CA PRO A 159 -3.53 -22.37 7.96
C PRO A 159 -2.62 -21.71 8.99
N VAL A 160 -1.97 -20.64 8.58
CA VAL A 160 -1.08 -19.91 9.49
C VAL A 160 -1.90 -19.10 10.49
N ILE A 161 -3.08 -18.62 10.09
CA ILE A 161 -4.01 -17.94 10.99
C ILE A 161 -4.79 -19.00 11.79
N ASP A 162 -4.18 -19.47 12.86
CA ASP A 162 -4.87 -20.26 13.86
C ASP A 162 -5.57 -19.35 14.91
N GLU A 163 -6.26 -19.96 15.87
CA GLU A 163 -7.01 -19.23 16.90
C GLU A 163 -6.14 -18.23 17.69
N THR A 164 -4.86 -18.54 17.90
CA THR A 164 -3.94 -17.66 18.64
C THR A 164 -3.50 -16.47 17.80
N LEU A 165 -3.11 -16.71 16.55
CA LEU A 165 -2.72 -15.63 15.66
C LEU A 165 -3.91 -14.74 15.32
N LEU A 166 -5.09 -15.30 15.13
CA LEU A 166 -6.32 -14.54 14.89
C LEU A 166 -6.59 -13.57 16.07
N ASP A 167 -6.49 -14.04 17.32
CA ASP A 167 -6.68 -13.17 18.51
C ASP A 167 -5.64 -12.03 18.54
N LEU A 168 -4.40 -12.27 18.13
CA LEU A 168 -3.37 -11.22 18.04
C LEU A 168 -3.67 -10.20 16.94
N LEU A 169 -4.11 -10.64 15.76
CA LEU A 169 -4.48 -9.78 14.65
C LEU A 169 -5.74 -8.95 14.96
N GLU A 170 -6.74 -9.54 15.63
CA GLU A 170 -7.92 -8.79 16.10
C GLU A 170 -7.54 -7.71 17.14
N GLN A 171 -6.59 -8.00 18.02
CA GLN A 171 -6.06 -7.01 18.96
C GLN A 171 -5.30 -5.89 18.24
N GLU A 172 -4.51 -6.20 17.20
CA GLU A 172 -3.82 -5.21 16.38
C GLU A 172 -4.82 -4.29 15.70
N ALA A 173 -5.82 -4.83 14.99
CA ALA A 173 -6.85 -4.06 14.31
C ALA A 173 -7.62 -3.13 15.27
N ALA A 174 -7.92 -3.58 16.50
CA ALA A 174 -8.55 -2.74 17.52
C ALA A 174 -7.65 -1.59 18.01
N LEU A 175 -6.33 -1.82 18.08
CA LEU A 175 -5.37 -0.77 18.42
C LEU A 175 -5.23 0.25 17.29
N GLU A 176 -5.20 -0.20 16.03
CA GLU A 176 -5.17 0.67 14.85
C GLU A 176 -6.43 1.53 14.74
N SER A 177 -7.61 0.93 14.97
CA SER A 177 -8.86 1.69 15.05
C SER A 177 -8.82 2.75 16.15
N SER A 178 -8.17 2.46 17.29
CA SER A 178 -7.97 3.43 18.37
C SER A 178 -7.02 4.56 17.95
N TYR A 179 -6.02 4.28 17.13
CA TYR A 179 -5.12 5.30 16.58
C TYR A 179 -5.85 6.29 15.69
N TYR A 180 -6.72 5.81 14.79
CA TYR A 180 -7.53 6.70 13.95
C TYR A 180 -8.37 7.66 14.79
N ALA A 181 -8.98 7.19 15.88
CA ALA A 181 -9.74 8.07 16.79
C ALA A 181 -8.86 9.11 17.52
N LEU A 182 -7.58 8.83 17.74
CA LEU A 182 -6.60 9.80 18.26
C LEU A 182 -6.15 10.79 17.18
N MET A 183 -6.01 10.35 15.94
CA MET A 183 -5.71 11.22 14.80
C MET A 183 -6.87 12.22 14.53
N ASP A 184 -8.12 11.81 14.71
CA ASP A 184 -9.26 12.72 14.63
C ASP A 184 -9.15 13.83 15.68
N GLN A 185 -8.77 13.49 16.93
CA GLN A 185 -8.55 14.49 17.98
C GLN A 185 -7.37 15.43 17.65
N TYR A 186 -6.31 14.93 17.03
CA TYR A 186 -5.19 15.73 16.57
C TYR A 186 -5.61 16.73 15.48
N THR A 187 -6.43 16.28 14.55
CA THR A 187 -6.99 17.10 13.48
C THR A 187 -7.96 18.15 14.05
N ASP A 188 -8.86 17.76 14.94
CA ASP A 188 -9.79 18.67 15.63
C ASP A 188 -9.07 19.75 16.47
N ALA A 189 -7.87 19.44 16.95
CA ALA A 189 -7.01 20.37 17.68
C ALA A 189 -6.15 21.28 16.77
N ASP A 190 -6.52 21.41 15.49
CA ASP A 190 -5.77 22.17 14.48
C ASP A 190 -4.29 21.72 14.41
N TYR A 191 -4.08 20.41 14.35
CA TYR A 191 -2.76 19.75 14.31
C TYR A 191 -1.85 20.13 15.48
N THR A 192 -2.42 20.39 16.65
CA THR A 192 -1.68 20.68 17.86
C THR A 192 -1.53 19.43 18.72
N LEU A 193 -0.32 18.90 18.78
CA LEU A 193 0.02 17.73 19.59
C LEU A 193 0.19 18.13 21.07
N SER A 194 -0.87 18.03 21.86
CA SER A 194 -0.81 18.26 23.31
C SER A 194 -0.01 17.15 24.01
N ASP A 195 0.55 17.44 25.19
CA ASP A 195 1.29 16.43 25.97
C ASP A 195 0.42 15.20 26.31
N ALA A 196 -0.90 15.41 26.56
CA ALA A 196 -1.81 14.30 26.86
C ALA A 196 -2.06 13.43 25.63
N LEU A 197 -2.35 14.03 24.47
CA LEU A 197 -2.58 13.31 23.22
C LEU A 197 -1.31 12.58 22.76
N PHE A 198 -0.15 13.24 22.85
CA PHE A 198 1.14 12.59 22.58
C PHE A 198 1.34 11.34 23.44
N GLN A 199 1.09 11.45 24.76
CA GLN A 199 1.25 10.32 25.66
C GLN A 199 0.35 9.15 25.26
N GLU A 200 -0.93 9.42 24.92
CA GLU A 200 -1.88 8.38 24.51
C GLU A 200 -1.46 7.69 23.22
N MET A 201 -1.03 8.46 22.20
CA MET A 201 -0.51 7.92 20.94
C MET A 201 0.77 7.11 21.15
N ALA A 202 1.72 7.63 21.94
CA ALA A 202 2.98 6.95 22.19
C ALA A 202 2.79 5.65 22.98
N ASP A 203 1.91 5.62 23.99
CA ASP A 203 1.55 4.41 24.72
C ASP A 203 0.88 3.38 23.82
N LEU A 204 0.08 3.82 22.87
CA LEU A 204 -0.56 2.96 21.88
C LEU A 204 0.48 2.34 20.92
N LEU A 205 1.46 3.12 20.42
CA LEU A 205 2.56 2.60 19.62
C LEU A 205 3.36 1.52 20.38
N ILE A 206 3.66 1.76 21.66
CA ILE A 206 4.35 0.77 22.49
C ILE A 206 3.56 -0.54 22.56
N ARG A 207 2.24 -0.47 22.73
CA ARG A 207 1.38 -1.66 22.75
C ARG A 207 1.39 -2.40 21.41
N LEU A 208 1.31 -1.66 20.28
CA LEU A 208 1.43 -2.24 18.94
C LEU A 208 2.77 -2.94 18.74
N VAL A 209 3.88 -2.29 19.12
CA VAL A 209 5.23 -2.89 19.01
C VAL A 209 5.34 -4.16 19.85
N GLN A 210 4.78 -4.18 21.08
CA GLN A 210 4.78 -5.39 21.92
C GLN A 210 3.98 -6.52 21.27
N LEU A 211 2.79 -6.22 20.77
CA LEU A 211 1.90 -7.19 20.12
C LEU A 211 2.55 -7.77 18.86
N ARG A 212 3.16 -6.92 18.02
CA ARG A 212 3.86 -7.31 16.80
C ARG A 212 5.11 -8.15 17.09
N GLN A 213 5.83 -7.85 18.16
CA GLN A 213 6.93 -8.71 18.64
C GLN A 213 6.41 -10.07 19.10
N GLU A 214 5.25 -10.13 19.78
CA GLU A 214 4.61 -11.39 20.19
C GLU A 214 4.17 -12.21 18.96
N MET A 215 3.61 -11.59 17.91
CA MET A 215 3.30 -12.28 16.66
C MET A 215 4.55 -12.86 15.99
N ALA A 216 5.65 -12.10 15.94
CA ALA A 216 6.90 -12.57 15.37
C ALA A 216 7.47 -13.77 16.16
N ASP A 217 7.47 -13.70 17.49
CA ASP A 217 7.89 -14.79 18.36
C ASP A 217 7.01 -16.03 18.19
N TYR A 218 5.68 -15.85 18.11
CA TYR A 218 4.70 -16.91 17.88
C TYR A 218 4.94 -17.65 16.57
N LEU A 219 5.17 -16.90 15.48
CA LEU A 219 5.44 -17.44 14.16
C LEU A 219 6.90 -17.92 13.97
N GLY A 220 7.75 -17.76 15.00
CA GLY A 220 9.14 -18.23 14.98
C GLY A 220 10.10 -17.38 14.16
N TYR A 221 9.78 -16.11 13.95
CA TYR A 221 10.68 -15.14 13.34
C TYR A 221 11.63 -14.54 14.40
N PRO A 222 12.83 -14.11 14.00
CA PRO A 222 13.80 -13.52 14.93
C PRO A 222 13.35 -12.15 15.48
N ASP A 223 12.56 -11.42 14.70
CA ASP A 223 12.03 -10.10 14.99
C ASP A 223 10.86 -9.76 14.07
N TYR A 224 10.11 -8.71 14.40
CA TYR A 224 8.97 -8.27 13.57
C TYR A 224 9.37 -7.75 12.17
N PRO A 225 10.46 -6.97 11.97
CA PRO A 225 10.90 -6.61 10.63
C PRO A 225 11.10 -7.82 9.71
N SER A 226 11.66 -8.92 10.23
CA SER A 226 11.84 -10.16 9.45
C SER A 226 10.49 -10.83 9.12
N LEU A 227 9.55 -10.80 10.05
CA LEU A 227 8.18 -11.25 9.83
C LEU A 227 7.51 -10.42 8.73
N ALA A 228 7.51 -9.10 8.87
CA ALA A 228 6.84 -8.19 7.95
C ALA A 228 7.41 -8.29 6.53
N TYR A 229 8.73 -8.34 6.38
CA TYR A 229 9.40 -8.44 5.08
C TYR A 229 9.06 -9.74 4.35
N ASP A 230 8.99 -10.87 5.07
CA ASP A 230 8.69 -12.18 4.46
C ASP A 230 7.19 -12.34 4.22
N MET A 231 6.36 -11.96 5.20
CA MET A 231 4.95 -12.31 5.22
C MET A 231 4.02 -11.23 4.66
N PHE A 232 4.30 -9.95 4.95
CA PHE A 232 3.38 -8.88 4.56
C PHE A 232 3.80 -8.19 3.26
N TYR A 233 5.12 -8.09 3.01
CA TYR A 233 5.61 -7.35 1.85
C TYR A 233 6.30 -8.22 0.80
N SER A 234 6.47 -9.52 1.03
CA SER A 234 7.13 -10.45 0.08
C SER A 234 8.45 -9.92 -0.48
N ARG A 235 9.28 -9.32 0.37
CA ARG A 235 10.52 -8.68 -0.09
C ARG A 235 11.62 -9.70 -0.34
N ASP A 236 12.29 -9.58 -1.47
CA ASP A 236 13.47 -10.37 -1.85
C ASP A 236 14.80 -9.76 -1.38
N TYR A 237 14.72 -8.77 -0.49
CA TYR A 237 15.84 -8.20 0.25
C TYR A 237 15.57 -8.25 1.77
N SER A 238 16.65 -8.32 2.54
CA SER A 238 16.54 -8.48 4.00
C SER A 238 16.39 -7.14 4.72
N PRO A 239 15.82 -7.12 5.97
CA PRO A 239 15.82 -5.93 6.82
C PRO A 239 17.22 -5.31 7.01
N GLN A 240 18.27 -6.13 7.10
CA GLN A 240 19.65 -5.64 7.23
C GLN A 240 20.16 -4.93 5.97
N GLN A 241 19.74 -5.37 4.77
CA GLN A 241 20.08 -4.66 3.52
C GLN A 241 19.39 -3.31 3.49
N ALA A 242 18.11 -3.23 3.88
CA ALA A 242 17.36 -1.97 3.99
C ALA A 242 18.01 -1.00 5.00
N VAL A 243 18.33 -1.47 6.21
CA VAL A 243 19.04 -0.66 7.22
C VAL A 243 20.37 -0.13 6.68
N THR A 244 21.15 -0.97 6.00
CA THR A 244 22.43 -0.56 5.42
C THR A 244 22.23 0.51 4.34
N TYR A 245 21.21 0.35 3.49
CA TYR A 245 20.88 1.30 2.44
C TYR A 245 20.44 2.66 3.01
N MET A 246 19.54 2.67 3.99
CA MET A 246 19.08 3.89 4.65
C MET A 246 20.24 4.65 5.34
N GLN A 247 21.18 3.94 5.95
CA GLN A 247 22.41 4.56 6.48
C GLN A 247 23.28 5.18 5.40
N GLN A 248 23.40 4.53 4.24
CA GLN A 248 24.12 5.08 3.10
C GLN A 248 23.43 6.32 2.52
N VAL A 249 22.09 6.37 2.53
CA VAL A 249 21.32 7.58 2.18
C VAL A 249 21.68 8.75 3.11
N ALA A 250 21.73 8.53 4.42
CA ALA A 250 22.18 9.55 5.37
C ALA A 250 23.59 10.07 5.02
N ASP A 251 24.55 9.16 4.76
CA ASP A 251 25.92 9.51 4.44
C ASP A 251 26.05 10.25 3.10
N GLY A 252 25.22 9.92 2.11
CA GLY A 252 25.29 10.44 0.74
C GLY A 252 24.49 11.71 0.48
N LEU A 253 23.34 11.89 1.14
CA LEU A 253 22.36 12.93 0.80
C LEU A 253 22.09 13.96 1.92
N ARG A 254 22.50 13.70 3.17
CA ARG A 254 22.28 14.59 4.31
C ARG A 254 22.70 16.06 4.03
N ASP A 255 23.88 16.26 3.44
CA ASP A 255 24.39 17.61 3.20
C ASP A 255 23.59 18.36 2.13
N ALA A 256 23.15 17.64 1.08
CA ALA A 256 22.29 18.20 0.04
C ALA A 256 20.91 18.55 0.60
N TYR A 257 20.34 17.67 1.42
CA TYR A 257 19.08 17.92 2.13
C TYR A 257 19.17 19.13 3.06
N GLY A 258 20.24 19.23 3.85
CA GLY A 258 20.48 20.39 4.70
C GLY A 258 20.63 21.72 3.92
N ALA A 259 21.23 21.69 2.72
CA ALA A 259 21.28 22.84 1.83
C ALA A 259 19.88 23.23 1.33
N LEU A 260 19.06 22.24 0.90
CA LEU A 260 17.70 22.47 0.46
C LEU A 260 16.82 23.11 1.56
N LEU A 261 16.94 22.66 2.80
CA LEU A 261 16.18 23.21 3.93
C LEU A 261 16.50 24.68 4.22
N LEU A 262 17.68 25.14 3.86
CA LEU A 262 18.08 26.54 4.02
C LEU A 262 17.57 27.46 2.89
N GLU A 263 17.15 26.91 1.76
CA GLU A 263 16.61 27.66 0.61
C GLU A 263 15.10 27.92 0.67
N ALA A 264 14.38 27.33 1.61
CA ALA A 264 12.93 27.14 1.64
C ALA A 264 12.04 28.41 1.74
N ASP A 265 12.54 29.62 1.44
CA ASP A 265 11.76 30.85 1.63
C ASP A 265 10.91 31.31 0.42
N ALA A 266 10.91 30.62 -0.73
CA ALA A 266 10.17 31.10 -1.91
C ALA A 266 9.82 30.01 -2.95
N ASP A 267 9.26 28.88 -2.52
CA ASP A 267 8.99 27.77 -3.45
C ASP A 267 7.72 27.98 -4.28
N PRO A 268 7.80 27.88 -5.62
CA PRO A 268 6.65 28.09 -6.54
C PRO A 268 5.48 27.11 -6.35
N GLN A 269 5.70 25.94 -5.71
CA GLN A 269 4.65 24.93 -5.51
C GLN A 269 3.49 25.45 -4.67
N TYR A 270 3.71 26.36 -3.73
CA TYR A 270 2.64 26.97 -2.91
C TYR A 270 1.77 27.96 -3.69
N SER A 271 2.03 28.14 -4.99
CA SER A 271 1.10 28.92 -5.81
C SER A 271 -0.21 28.16 -5.98
N HIS A 272 -1.32 28.91 -5.80
CA HIS A 272 -2.66 28.32 -5.87
C HIS A 272 -2.89 27.53 -7.17
N CYS A 273 -3.38 26.31 -7.01
CA CYS A 273 -3.86 25.44 -8.08
C CYS A 273 -5.30 25.01 -7.75
N SER A 274 -6.20 25.19 -8.69
CA SER A 274 -7.58 24.71 -8.48
C SER A 274 -7.71 23.22 -8.79
N GLU A 275 -8.70 22.56 -8.20
CA GLU A 275 -9.07 21.17 -8.53
C GLU A 275 -9.23 20.96 -10.05
N ALA A 276 -9.83 21.95 -10.73
CA ALA A 276 -10.00 21.91 -12.18
C ALA A 276 -8.68 22.02 -12.95
N ASP A 277 -7.66 22.71 -12.41
CA ASP A 277 -6.32 22.78 -12.99
C ASP A 277 -5.57 21.49 -12.76
N THR A 278 -5.65 20.91 -11.56
CA THR A 278 -5.11 19.59 -11.21
C THR A 278 -5.67 18.50 -12.15
N PHE A 279 -6.99 18.44 -12.30
CA PHE A 279 -7.63 17.48 -13.21
C PHE A 279 -7.18 17.68 -14.66
N ARG A 280 -7.15 18.93 -15.13
CA ARG A 280 -6.76 19.26 -16.50
C ARG A 280 -5.30 18.91 -16.78
N TYR A 281 -4.42 19.10 -15.82
CA TYR A 281 -3.01 18.72 -15.92
C TYR A 281 -2.86 17.22 -16.22
N LEU A 282 -3.43 16.37 -15.36
CA LEU A 282 -3.34 14.92 -15.54
C LEU A 282 -4.04 14.44 -16.81
N GLN A 283 -5.20 15.03 -17.17
CA GLN A 283 -5.88 14.73 -18.42
C GLN A 283 -4.99 14.99 -19.64
N GLN A 284 -4.25 16.09 -19.62
CA GLN A 284 -3.35 16.44 -20.73
C GLN A 284 -2.15 15.50 -20.79
N ALA A 285 -1.53 15.21 -19.66
CA ALA A 285 -0.41 14.27 -19.57
C ALA A 285 -0.81 12.86 -20.01
N ALA A 286 -1.89 12.30 -19.47
CA ALA A 286 -2.39 10.98 -19.85
C ALA A 286 -2.77 10.88 -21.32
N SER A 287 -3.40 11.93 -21.88
CA SER A 287 -3.72 11.97 -23.32
C SER A 287 -2.48 12.03 -24.21
N ALA A 288 -1.40 12.68 -23.74
CA ALA A 288 -0.14 12.75 -24.49
C ALA A 288 0.66 11.44 -24.42
N MET A 289 0.61 10.73 -23.29
CA MET A 289 1.18 9.39 -23.14
C MET A 289 0.49 8.36 -24.03
N GLY A 290 -0.85 8.43 -24.16
CA GLY A 290 -1.63 7.49 -24.97
C GLY A 290 -1.73 6.08 -24.38
N GLY A 291 -2.14 5.11 -25.20
CA GLY A 291 -2.22 3.68 -24.83
C GLY A 291 -3.01 3.42 -23.55
N THR A 292 -2.56 2.48 -22.75
CA THR A 292 -3.21 2.07 -21.49
C THR A 292 -3.44 3.24 -20.53
N VAL A 293 -2.51 4.20 -20.46
CA VAL A 293 -2.64 5.38 -19.58
C VAL A 293 -3.82 6.26 -19.99
N ALA A 294 -3.99 6.54 -21.29
CA ALA A 294 -5.12 7.31 -21.78
C ALA A 294 -6.46 6.56 -21.65
N ASP A 295 -6.44 5.24 -21.81
CA ASP A 295 -7.62 4.38 -21.64
C ASP A 295 -8.05 4.34 -20.17
N ALA A 296 -7.11 4.18 -19.24
CA ALA A 296 -7.34 4.23 -17.80
C ALA A 296 -7.94 5.59 -17.38
N PHE A 297 -7.38 6.70 -17.86
CA PHE A 297 -7.94 8.03 -17.58
C PHE A 297 -9.36 8.21 -18.15
N SER A 298 -9.62 7.64 -19.31
CA SER A 298 -10.96 7.66 -19.90
C SER A 298 -11.96 6.84 -19.07
N TYR A 299 -11.52 5.74 -18.51
CA TYR A 299 -12.30 4.88 -17.61
C TYR A 299 -12.58 5.59 -16.28
N LEU A 300 -11.57 6.13 -15.60
CA LEU A 300 -11.69 6.95 -14.40
C LEU A 300 -12.75 8.05 -14.58
N ARG A 301 -12.64 8.83 -15.65
CA ARG A 301 -13.56 9.92 -15.93
C ARG A 301 -14.98 9.46 -16.29
N LYS A 302 -15.09 8.32 -17.01
CA LYS A 302 -16.41 7.81 -17.46
C LYS A 302 -17.29 7.39 -16.29
N TYR A 303 -16.68 6.86 -15.25
CA TYR A 303 -17.39 6.30 -14.09
C TYR A 303 -17.23 7.13 -12.83
N ASP A 304 -16.65 8.35 -12.93
CA ASP A 304 -16.40 9.26 -11.81
C ASP A 304 -15.66 8.54 -10.65
N LEU A 305 -14.58 7.80 -11.00
CA LEU A 305 -13.80 6.98 -10.05
C LEU A 305 -12.69 7.78 -9.40
N TYR A 306 -12.99 8.97 -8.94
CA TYR A 306 -12.04 9.84 -8.24
C TYR A 306 -12.75 10.86 -7.38
N ASP A 307 -12.09 11.30 -6.32
CA ASP A 307 -12.43 12.50 -5.57
C ASP A 307 -11.16 13.30 -5.27
N ILE A 308 -11.06 14.49 -5.86
CA ILE A 308 -9.98 15.47 -5.66
C ILE A 308 -10.55 16.79 -5.12
N SER A 309 -11.75 16.74 -4.55
CA SER A 309 -12.42 17.94 -4.02
C SER A 309 -11.85 18.34 -2.66
N TYR A 310 -11.75 19.65 -2.41
CA TYR A 310 -11.40 20.18 -1.11
C TYR A 310 -12.60 20.13 -0.17
N SER A 311 -12.40 19.56 1.02
CA SER A 311 -13.37 19.64 2.11
C SER A 311 -12.63 19.65 3.45
N ALA A 312 -13.08 20.51 4.37
CA ALA A 312 -12.53 20.56 5.73
C ALA A 312 -12.86 19.31 6.57
N ASN A 313 -13.83 18.50 6.13
CA ASN A 313 -14.22 17.27 6.81
C ASN A 313 -13.54 16.02 6.20
N LYS A 314 -12.76 16.19 5.16
CA LYS A 314 -12.10 15.12 4.44
C LYS A 314 -10.80 14.75 5.14
N ALA A 315 -10.45 13.46 5.15
CA ALA A 315 -9.15 13.03 5.67
C ALA A 315 -8.00 13.67 4.88
N LEU A 316 -6.95 14.11 5.56
CA LEU A 316 -5.75 14.68 4.93
C LEU A 316 -4.78 13.58 4.48
N THR A 317 -5.23 12.79 3.54
CA THR A 317 -4.45 11.71 2.94
C THR A 317 -4.79 11.58 1.46
N SER A 318 -3.98 10.85 0.71
CA SER A 318 -4.29 10.43 -0.65
C SER A 318 -4.06 8.94 -0.74
N PHE A 319 -4.88 8.25 -1.52
CA PHE A 319 -4.75 6.82 -1.76
C PHE A 319 -5.57 6.40 -2.99
N GLU A 320 -5.22 5.26 -3.54
CA GLU A 320 -6.05 4.49 -4.44
C GLU A 320 -6.61 3.29 -3.70
N VAL A 321 -7.83 2.87 -4.05
CA VAL A 321 -8.44 1.63 -3.53
C VAL A 321 -9.29 0.95 -4.59
N TYR A 322 -9.16 -0.37 -4.69
CA TYR A 322 -9.95 -1.18 -5.62
C TYR A 322 -11.30 -1.59 -5.02
N ILE A 323 -12.39 -1.38 -5.75
CA ILE A 323 -13.76 -1.74 -5.35
C ILE A 323 -14.17 -2.99 -6.13
N TRP A 324 -13.98 -4.15 -5.53
CA TRP A 324 -13.96 -5.46 -6.17
C TRP A 324 -15.19 -5.79 -7.03
N ASN A 325 -16.40 -5.79 -6.47
CA ASN A 325 -17.62 -6.14 -7.18
C ASN A 325 -17.97 -5.19 -8.34
N TYR A 326 -17.29 -4.05 -8.43
CA TYR A 326 -17.49 -3.05 -9.47
C TYR A 326 -16.32 -2.96 -10.45
N TYR A 327 -15.25 -3.73 -10.26
CA TYR A 327 -14.02 -3.63 -11.05
C TYR A 327 -13.54 -2.19 -11.19
N ALA A 328 -13.55 -1.50 -10.10
CA ALA A 328 -13.35 -0.07 -10.07
C ALA A 328 -12.22 0.32 -9.11
N PRO A 329 -11.00 0.57 -9.62
CA PRO A 329 -10.04 1.36 -8.86
C PRO A 329 -10.64 2.75 -8.63
N PHE A 330 -10.38 3.36 -7.48
CA PHE A 330 -10.88 4.69 -7.10
C PHE A 330 -9.76 5.54 -6.51
N VAL A 331 -9.57 6.72 -7.08
CA VAL A 331 -8.57 7.69 -6.61
C VAL A 331 -9.18 8.67 -5.63
N PHE A 332 -8.60 8.73 -4.44
CA PHE A 332 -8.91 9.71 -3.41
C PHE A 332 -7.70 10.64 -3.19
N VAL A 333 -7.89 11.94 -3.34
CA VAL A 333 -6.88 12.96 -3.05
C VAL A 333 -7.47 14.05 -2.19
N SER A 334 -6.82 14.38 -1.07
CA SER A 334 -7.16 15.55 -0.27
C SER A 334 -6.25 16.71 -0.67
N PRO A 335 -6.75 17.67 -1.49
CA PRO A 335 -5.89 18.68 -2.08
C PRO A 335 -5.52 19.78 -1.08
N TYR A 336 -4.29 20.27 -1.18
CA TYR A 336 -3.82 21.49 -0.52
C TYR A 336 -4.20 22.77 -1.30
N LEU A 337 -4.75 22.62 -2.51
CA LEU A 337 -5.05 23.67 -3.48
C LEU A 337 -3.80 24.43 -3.94
N ASP A 338 -2.69 23.72 -4.10
CA ASP A 338 -1.44 24.21 -4.65
C ASP A 338 -0.91 23.30 -5.79
N GLN A 339 0.27 23.59 -6.32
CA GLN A 339 0.81 22.88 -7.50
C GLN A 339 1.20 21.42 -7.18
N SER A 340 1.45 21.07 -5.91
CA SER A 340 1.78 19.70 -5.49
C SER A 340 0.64 18.71 -5.72
N ASP A 341 -0.61 19.18 -5.70
CA ASP A 341 -1.79 18.36 -5.96
C ASP A 341 -1.76 17.67 -7.33
N LYS A 342 -1.04 18.26 -8.29
CA LYS A 342 -0.86 17.65 -9.62
C LYS A 342 -0.06 16.34 -9.54
N LEU A 343 0.95 16.33 -8.68
CA LEU A 343 1.79 15.14 -8.46
C LEU A 343 1.06 14.12 -7.59
N ALA A 344 0.37 14.57 -6.53
CA ALA A 344 -0.45 13.69 -5.72
C ALA A 344 -1.52 12.96 -6.55
N PHE A 345 -2.22 13.69 -7.43
CA PHE A 345 -3.20 13.07 -8.33
C PHE A 345 -2.54 12.17 -9.39
N ALA A 346 -1.33 12.50 -9.86
CA ALA A 346 -0.58 11.62 -10.76
C ALA A 346 -0.12 10.35 -10.06
N HIS A 347 0.30 10.44 -8.79
CA HIS A 347 0.69 9.32 -7.95
C HIS A 347 -0.45 8.29 -7.83
N GLU A 348 -1.58 8.71 -7.30
CA GLU A 348 -2.74 7.82 -7.14
C GLU A 348 -3.28 7.31 -8.47
N PHE A 349 -3.17 8.11 -9.54
CA PHE A 349 -3.49 7.64 -10.88
C PHE A 349 -2.49 6.62 -11.42
N GLY A 350 -1.26 6.59 -10.93
CA GLY A 350 -0.28 5.54 -11.23
C GLY A 350 -0.76 4.18 -10.71
N HIS A 351 -1.20 4.09 -9.45
CA HIS A 351 -1.85 2.91 -8.88
C HIS A 351 -3.10 2.53 -9.68
N PHE A 352 -4.01 3.48 -9.88
CA PHE A 352 -5.22 3.28 -10.69
C PHE A 352 -4.93 2.69 -12.07
N THR A 353 -3.86 3.15 -12.73
CA THR A 353 -3.52 2.69 -14.08
C THR A 353 -2.99 1.25 -14.07
N ALA A 354 -2.22 0.87 -13.05
CA ALA A 354 -1.76 -0.50 -12.86
C ALA A 354 -2.94 -1.44 -12.58
N ASP A 355 -3.82 -1.07 -11.67
CA ASP A 355 -5.00 -1.85 -11.31
C ASP A 355 -5.99 -2.00 -12.46
N TYR A 356 -6.16 -0.94 -13.25
CA TYR A 356 -6.91 -0.99 -14.50
C TYR A 356 -6.28 -1.96 -15.52
N ALA A 357 -4.96 -1.97 -15.63
CA ALA A 357 -4.24 -2.83 -16.58
C ALA A 357 -4.24 -4.32 -16.15
N CYS A 358 -4.20 -4.58 -14.85
CA CYS A 358 -4.16 -5.93 -14.27
C CYS A 358 -5.55 -6.52 -13.99
N SER A 359 -6.64 -5.75 -14.13
CA SER A 359 -8.00 -6.20 -13.85
C SER A 359 -8.18 -6.78 -12.43
N GLY A 360 -7.48 -6.19 -11.44
CA GLY A 360 -7.56 -6.59 -10.03
C GLY A 360 -6.59 -7.70 -9.60
N THR A 361 -5.56 -7.98 -10.40
CA THR A 361 -4.39 -8.75 -9.94
C THR A 361 -3.24 -7.79 -9.72
N PHE A 362 -2.68 -7.77 -8.52
CA PHE A 362 -1.78 -6.70 -8.10
C PHE A 362 -0.33 -7.15 -8.02
N ALA A 363 0.58 -6.23 -8.33
CA ALA A 363 2.01 -6.39 -8.09
C ALA A 363 2.34 -6.31 -6.58
N GLY A 364 3.54 -6.73 -6.19
CA GLY A 364 4.01 -6.52 -4.82
C GLY A 364 4.06 -5.05 -4.44
N THR A 365 3.94 -4.74 -3.15
CA THR A 365 3.82 -3.37 -2.61
C THR A 365 4.93 -2.43 -3.11
N ASP A 366 6.18 -2.88 -3.09
CA ASP A 366 7.29 -2.07 -3.58
C ASP A 366 7.13 -1.74 -5.08
N ILE A 367 6.58 -2.67 -5.88
CA ILE A 367 6.36 -2.47 -7.32
C ILE A 367 5.15 -1.57 -7.57
N ALA A 368 4.11 -1.67 -6.75
CA ALA A 368 2.97 -0.76 -6.82
C ALA A 368 3.42 0.70 -6.67
N GLU A 369 4.36 0.95 -5.75
CA GLU A 369 4.96 2.28 -5.60
C GLU A 369 5.90 2.67 -6.77
N VAL A 370 6.47 1.73 -7.49
CA VAL A 370 7.15 2.05 -8.76
C VAL A 370 6.16 2.61 -9.78
N HIS A 371 4.96 2.04 -9.86
CA HIS A 371 3.93 2.51 -10.80
C HIS A 371 3.46 3.94 -10.48
N SER A 372 3.21 4.25 -9.21
CA SER A 372 2.75 5.56 -8.76
C SER A 372 3.83 6.63 -8.95
N LEU A 373 5.02 6.40 -8.43
CA LEU A 373 6.14 7.34 -8.52
C LEU A 373 6.62 7.56 -9.95
N ALA A 374 6.64 6.50 -10.79
CA ALA A 374 6.96 6.66 -12.21
C ALA A 374 5.91 7.48 -12.96
N MET A 375 4.63 7.37 -12.61
CA MET A 375 3.57 8.19 -13.19
C MET A 375 3.76 9.68 -12.85
N GLU A 376 4.18 10.01 -11.62
CA GLU A 376 4.53 11.39 -11.27
C GLU A 376 5.58 11.94 -12.24
N TYR A 377 6.72 11.25 -12.40
CA TYR A 377 7.81 11.67 -13.27
C TYR A 377 7.39 11.73 -14.75
N LEU A 378 6.67 10.73 -15.24
CA LEU A 378 6.20 10.73 -16.64
C LEU A 378 5.15 11.82 -16.88
N SER A 379 4.32 12.15 -15.87
CA SER A 379 3.38 13.26 -16.00
C SER A 379 4.08 14.59 -16.26
N LEU A 380 5.28 14.78 -15.72
CA LEU A 380 6.12 15.95 -15.99
C LEU A 380 6.66 15.97 -17.42
N CYS A 381 7.05 14.81 -17.95
CA CYS A 381 7.59 14.70 -19.30
C CYS A 381 6.51 14.96 -20.38
N TYR A 382 5.27 14.58 -20.11
CA TYR A 382 4.14 14.67 -21.05
C TYR A 382 3.15 15.79 -20.73
N GLY A 383 3.30 16.45 -19.57
CA GLY A 383 2.54 17.63 -19.17
C GLY A 383 2.96 18.89 -19.92
N LYS A 384 2.30 19.99 -19.61
CA LYS A 384 2.63 21.31 -20.15
C LYS A 384 3.06 22.26 -19.04
N ASP A 385 4.01 23.12 -19.36
CA ASP A 385 4.52 24.14 -18.44
C ASP A 385 5.00 23.54 -17.10
N THR A 386 5.80 22.47 -17.21
CA THR A 386 6.20 21.60 -16.07
C THR A 386 7.55 21.94 -15.47
N ASP A 387 8.32 22.92 -16.00
CA ASP A 387 9.69 23.18 -15.55
C ASP A 387 9.78 23.40 -14.03
N ALA A 388 8.95 24.28 -13.46
CA ALA A 388 8.95 24.53 -12.01
C ALA A 388 8.46 23.32 -11.20
N LEU A 389 7.49 22.56 -11.73
CA LEU A 389 6.98 21.35 -11.07
C LEU A 389 8.01 20.22 -11.14
N THR A 390 8.81 20.16 -12.20
CA THR A 390 9.94 19.21 -12.33
C THR A 390 11.03 19.51 -11.31
N GLU A 391 11.40 20.79 -11.16
CA GLU A 391 12.34 21.20 -10.11
C GLU A 391 11.83 20.84 -8.72
N TYR A 392 10.57 21.13 -8.44
CA TYR A 392 9.90 20.73 -7.19
C TYR A 392 9.98 19.22 -6.97
N LYS A 393 9.58 18.38 -7.97
CA LYS A 393 9.60 16.92 -7.83
C LYS A 393 10.99 16.36 -7.56
N LEU A 394 12.02 16.93 -8.14
CA LEU A 394 13.40 16.50 -7.86
C LEU A 394 13.87 16.90 -6.45
N LYS A 395 13.43 18.07 -5.95
CA LYS A 395 13.64 18.47 -4.55
C LYS A 395 12.86 17.59 -3.58
N ASP A 396 11.59 17.34 -3.89
CA ASP A 396 10.73 16.40 -3.18
C ASP A 396 11.32 14.99 -3.13
N SER A 397 11.88 14.50 -4.24
CA SER A 397 12.59 13.23 -4.28
C SER A 397 13.79 13.19 -3.32
N LEU A 398 14.54 14.30 -3.17
CA LEU A 398 15.61 14.39 -2.18
C LEU A 398 15.06 14.30 -0.75
N CYS A 399 13.95 15.01 -0.46
CA CYS A 399 13.26 14.91 0.82
C CYS A 399 12.77 13.48 1.07
N LEU A 400 12.12 12.85 0.09
CA LEU A 400 11.66 11.48 0.18
C LEU A 400 12.79 10.51 0.52
N TYR A 401 13.93 10.58 -0.18
CA TYR A 401 15.07 9.72 0.15
C TYR A 401 15.53 9.89 1.60
N VAL A 402 15.66 11.12 2.07
CA VAL A 402 16.24 11.42 3.39
C VAL A 402 15.23 11.17 4.51
N GLU A 403 14.03 11.72 4.40
CA GLU A 403 13.00 11.64 5.45
C GLU A 403 12.44 10.23 5.59
N GLN A 404 12.07 9.56 4.47
CA GLN A 404 11.55 8.21 4.54
C GLN A 404 12.64 7.19 4.96
N SER A 405 13.92 7.45 4.62
CA SER A 405 15.01 6.62 5.16
C SER A 405 15.21 6.85 6.67
N ALA A 406 15.02 8.07 7.17
CA ALA A 406 15.07 8.34 8.61
C ALA A 406 13.93 7.60 9.34
N PHE A 407 12.71 7.71 8.84
CA PHE A 407 11.54 7.05 9.43
C PHE A 407 11.67 5.52 9.36
N GLY A 408 12.05 4.96 8.21
CA GLY A 408 12.28 3.53 8.08
C GLY A 408 13.40 3.01 8.98
N LEU A 409 14.50 3.77 9.14
CA LEU A 409 15.58 3.39 10.06
C LEU A 409 15.15 3.47 11.51
N PHE A 410 14.37 4.48 11.89
CA PHE A 410 13.76 4.55 13.22
C PHE A 410 12.89 3.32 13.47
N GLU A 411 12.02 2.98 12.53
CA GLU A 411 11.10 1.87 12.64
C GLU A 411 11.84 0.54 12.85
N HIS A 412 12.88 0.24 12.06
CA HIS A 412 13.69 -0.96 12.28
C HIS A 412 14.33 -0.99 13.68
N ARG A 413 14.86 0.14 14.16
CA ARG A 413 15.47 0.23 15.49
C ARG A 413 14.45 0.22 16.63
N LEU A 414 13.21 0.63 16.37
CA LEU A 414 12.12 0.58 17.34
C LEU A 414 11.87 -0.85 17.79
N TYR A 415 11.89 -1.81 16.88
CA TYR A 415 11.72 -3.24 17.20
C TYR A 415 12.96 -3.89 17.88
N ASP A 416 14.09 -3.19 17.97
CA ASP A 416 15.21 -3.59 18.81
C ASP A 416 14.95 -3.31 20.31
N LEU A 417 14.05 -2.37 20.62
CA LEU A 417 13.66 -2.05 22.00
C LEU A 417 12.73 -3.13 22.54
N LYS A 418 13.15 -3.80 23.63
CA LYS A 418 12.39 -4.91 24.24
C LYS A 418 12.28 -4.74 25.76
N GLY A 419 11.19 -5.25 26.35
CA GLY A 419 10.96 -5.24 27.78
C GLY A 419 11.05 -3.83 28.39
N ASP A 420 11.83 -3.67 29.46
CA ASP A 420 11.98 -2.39 30.17
C ASP A 420 12.61 -1.27 29.34
N ALA A 421 13.21 -1.56 28.18
CA ALA A 421 13.75 -0.54 27.27
C ALA A 421 12.67 0.09 26.36
N LEU A 422 11.54 -0.56 26.18
CA LEU A 422 10.46 -0.04 25.34
C LEU A 422 9.58 0.92 26.18
N THR A 423 9.97 2.17 26.23
CA THR A 423 9.31 3.25 26.97
C THR A 423 9.16 4.48 26.10
N VAL A 424 8.17 5.33 26.37
CA VAL A 424 7.95 6.58 25.62
C VAL A 424 9.21 7.44 25.56
N GLU A 425 9.95 7.55 26.67
CA GLU A 425 11.20 8.31 26.75
C GLU A 425 12.26 7.73 25.79
N ASN A 426 12.47 6.42 25.79
CA ASN A 426 13.46 5.78 24.93
C ASN A 426 13.06 5.82 23.44
N VAL A 427 11.77 5.66 23.14
CA VAL A 427 11.24 5.79 21.76
C VAL A 427 11.44 7.20 21.24
N THR A 428 11.12 8.22 22.05
CA THR A 428 11.34 9.64 21.68
C THR A 428 12.84 9.93 21.47
N ALA A 429 13.70 9.46 22.38
CA ALA A 429 15.15 9.64 22.26
C ALA A 429 15.73 8.92 21.03
N LEU A 430 15.19 7.74 20.69
CA LEU A 430 15.57 7.01 19.48
C LEU A 430 15.19 7.80 18.23
N PHE A 431 13.96 8.32 18.14
CA PHE A 431 13.49 9.10 17.00
C PHE A 431 14.35 10.36 16.83
N GLU A 432 14.64 11.09 17.93
CA GLU A 432 15.54 12.24 17.93
C GLU A 432 16.95 11.87 17.43
N SER A 433 17.50 10.76 17.94
CA SER A 433 18.84 10.31 17.54
C SER A 433 18.93 9.95 16.06
N VAL A 434 17.90 9.29 15.52
CA VAL A 434 17.83 8.95 14.09
C VAL A 434 17.64 10.22 13.26
N GLY A 435 16.71 11.09 13.59
CA GLY A 435 16.50 12.34 12.88
C GLY A 435 17.78 13.19 12.80
N ASN A 436 18.52 13.29 13.89
CA ASN A 436 19.81 13.99 13.92
C ASN A 436 20.87 13.33 13.01
N GLN A 437 20.84 12.02 12.84
CA GLN A 437 21.70 11.31 11.88
C GLN A 437 21.42 11.75 10.44
N PHE A 438 20.16 12.07 10.11
CA PHE A 438 19.72 12.53 8.80
C PHE A 438 19.71 14.05 8.62
N GLY A 439 20.11 14.82 9.64
CA GLY A 439 20.27 16.28 9.55
C GLY A 439 19.07 17.09 10.02
N PHE A 440 18.08 16.46 10.69
CA PHE A 440 16.91 17.16 11.23
C PHE A 440 17.27 18.15 12.33
N ASP A 441 18.47 18.01 12.96
CA ASP A 441 19.02 18.97 13.90
C ASP A 441 19.33 20.36 13.28
N ALA A 442 19.34 20.47 11.94
CA ALA A 442 19.47 21.74 11.23
C ALA A 442 18.18 22.57 11.21
N ILE A 443 17.04 21.97 11.50
CA ILE A 443 15.71 22.60 11.54
C ILE A 443 15.11 22.49 12.94
N SER A 444 14.10 23.32 13.21
CA SER A 444 13.29 23.19 14.42
C SER A 444 12.24 22.10 14.19
N TRP A 445 12.50 20.90 14.70
CA TRP A 445 11.57 19.78 14.65
C TRP A 445 11.29 19.25 16.06
N ASP A 446 10.15 18.59 16.23
CA ASP A 446 9.74 18.00 17.51
C ASP A 446 9.89 16.48 17.45
N PRO A 447 10.77 15.86 18.25
CA PRO A 447 10.92 14.41 18.25
C PRO A 447 9.68 13.65 18.70
N ARG A 448 8.61 14.33 19.15
CA ARG A 448 7.30 13.72 19.42
C ARG A 448 6.49 13.46 18.14
N GLU A 449 6.89 14.02 17.02
CA GLU A 449 6.20 13.86 15.72
C GLU A 449 6.10 12.42 15.25
N PHE A 450 6.91 11.47 15.77
CA PHE A 450 6.71 10.05 15.47
C PHE A 450 5.29 9.59 15.79
N ALA A 451 4.62 10.19 16.77
CA ALA A 451 3.27 9.84 17.16
C ALA A 451 2.21 10.18 16.08
N THR A 452 2.53 11.04 15.13
CA THR A 452 1.64 11.45 14.03
C THR A 452 1.99 10.81 12.69
N VAL A 453 3.05 9.98 12.64
CA VAL A 453 3.42 9.21 11.43
C VAL A 453 2.55 7.95 11.36
N MET A 454 1.51 8.00 10.55
CA MET A 454 0.48 6.97 10.46
C MET A 454 1.07 5.57 10.23
N HIS A 455 2.02 5.41 9.34
CA HIS A 455 2.62 4.14 8.96
C HIS A 455 3.20 3.36 10.14
N PHE A 456 3.74 4.01 11.17
CA PHE A 456 4.23 3.29 12.35
C PHE A 456 3.13 2.54 13.09
N PHE A 457 1.89 3.00 12.93
CA PHE A 457 0.73 2.43 13.60
C PHE A 457 -0.05 1.46 12.70
N THR A 458 -0.29 1.82 11.45
CA THR A 458 -1.22 1.11 10.56
C THR A 458 -0.53 0.25 9.51
N ASP A 459 0.66 0.66 9.03
CA ASP A 459 1.38 -0.02 7.96
C ASP A 459 2.86 -0.21 8.31
N PRO A 460 3.17 -0.96 9.38
CA PRO A 460 4.53 -1.06 9.88
C PRO A 460 5.47 -1.71 8.85
N MET A 461 6.67 -1.16 8.71
CA MET A 461 7.68 -1.54 7.71
C MET A 461 7.35 -1.16 6.24
N TYR A 462 6.26 -0.41 6.00
CA TYR A 462 5.91 0.05 4.65
C TYR A 462 6.90 1.09 4.09
N ILE A 463 7.35 2.01 4.93
CA ILE A 463 8.02 3.26 4.55
C ILE A 463 9.22 3.07 3.60
N ILE A 464 9.98 1.98 3.76
CA ILE A 464 11.11 1.67 2.87
C ILE A 464 10.67 1.47 1.41
N SER A 465 9.43 1.05 1.16
CA SER A 465 8.88 0.90 -0.19
C SER A 465 8.99 2.19 -0.98
N TYR A 466 8.65 3.33 -0.39
CA TYR A 466 8.79 4.63 -1.06
C TYR A 466 10.22 4.90 -1.54
N VAL A 467 11.22 4.56 -0.73
CA VAL A 467 12.62 4.86 -1.03
C VAL A 467 13.15 3.99 -2.17
N VAL A 468 12.93 2.67 -2.09
CA VAL A 468 13.43 1.74 -3.11
C VAL A 468 12.67 1.86 -4.43
N SER A 469 11.39 2.18 -4.35
CA SER A 469 10.54 2.34 -5.53
C SER A 469 10.77 3.65 -6.24
N ASN A 470 11.03 4.75 -5.49
CA ASN A 470 11.43 6.02 -6.08
C ASN A 470 12.74 5.90 -6.86
N ASP A 471 13.66 5.02 -6.43
CA ASP A 471 14.87 4.76 -7.20
C ASP A 471 14.56 4.16 -8.59
N LEU A 472 13.71 3.15 -8.67
CA LEU A 472 13.33 2.54 -9.95
C LEU A 472 12.51 3.52 -10.82
N ALA A 473 11.60 4.28 -10.21
CA ALA A 473 10.84 5.32 -10.90
C ALA A 473 11.75 6.42 -11.48
N LEU A 474 12.77 6.83 -10.73
CA LEU A 474 13.76 7.80 -11.17
C LEU A 474 14.60 7.27 -12.35
N GLN A 475 14.89 5.96 -12.40
CA GLN A 475 15.53 5.35 -13.56
C GLN A 475 14.63 5.41 -14.81
N ILE A 476 13.34 5.14 -14.67
CA ILE A 476 12.36 5.28 -15.77
C ILE A 476 12.33 6.74 -16.28
N TYR A 477 12.33 7.71 -15.36
CA TYR A 477 12.44 9.12 -15.70
C TYR A 477 13.75 9.45 -16.45
N GLN A 478 14.89 8.98 -15.97
CA GLN A 478 16.19 9.19 -16.63
C GLN A 478 16.21 8.62 -18.05
N MET A 479 15.66 7.42 -18.26
CA MET A 479 15.51 6.82 -19.58
C MET A 479 14.65 7.70 -20.50
N GLU A 480 13.55 8.27 -20.01
CA GLU A 480 12.67 9.16 -20.80
C GLU A 480 13.39 10.47 -21.16
N GLN A 481 14.25 10.99 -20.26
CA GLN A 481 15.04 12.20 -20.54
C GLN A 481 16.16 11.96 -21.55
N GLU A 482 16.78 10.77 -21.54
CA GLU A 482 17.87 10.43 -22.46
C GLU A 482 17.39 10.09 -23.87
N ASP A 483 16.28 9.34 -23.97
CA ASP A 483 15.65 8.91 -25.22
C ASP A 483 14.13 8.97 -25.09
N SER A 484 13.54 10.04 -25.61
CA SER A 484 12.11 10.33 -25.49
C SER A 484 11.24 9.16 -25.98
N GLY A 485 10.35 8.70 -25.13
CA GLY A 485 9.47 7.55 -25.32
C GLY A 485 10.03 6.24 -24.78
N SER A 486 11.31 6.16 -24.37
CA SER A 486 11.89 4.91 -23.88
C SER A 486 11.40 4.60 -22.46
N GLY A 487 11.33 5.59 -21.57
CA GLY A 487 10.78 5.44 -20.23
C GLY A 487 9.27 5.11 -20.27
N LEU A 488 8.49 5.81 -21.08
CA LEU A 488 7.07 5.52 -21.24
C LEU A 488 6.83 4.11 -21.82
N LYS A 489 7.67 3.67 -22.74
CA LYS A 489 7.59 2.31 -23.29
C LYS A 489 7.82 1.27 -22.20
N LEU A 490 8.86 1.44 -21.39
CA LEU A 490 9.12 0.55 -20.24
C LEU A 490 7.95 0.58 -19.26
N TYR A 491 7.44 1.76 -18.93
CA TYR A 491 6.27 1.91 -18.06
C TYR A 491 5.06 1.11 -18.57
N ALA A 492 4.77 1.19 -19.87
CA ALA A 492 3.68 0.41 -20.46
C ALA A 492 3.94 -1.11 -20.44
N GLU A 493 5.20 -1.55 -20.46
CA GLU A 493 5.58 -2.96 -20.35
C GLU A 493 5.41 -3.48 -18.92
N ILE A 494 5.66 -2.64 -17.89
CA ILE A 494 5.57 -3.05 -16.49
C ILE A 494 4.14 -2.96 -15.92
N LEU A 495 3.26 -2.15 -16.49
CA LEU A 495 1.88 -1.97 -15.98
C LEU A 495 1.09 -3.28 -15.79
N PRO A 496 1.12 -4.25 -16.71
CA PRO A 496 0.42 -5.52 -16.53
C PRO A 496 1.22 -6.54 -15.69
N SER A 497 2.36 -6.15 -15.12
CA SER A 497 3.17 -7.06 -14.33
C SER A 497 2.47 -7.43 -13.02
N GLN A 498 2.55 -8.71 -12.68
CA GLN A 498 2.10 -9.28 -11.42
C GLN A 498 3.30 -9.73 -10.57
N ASP A 499 4.47 -9.16 -10.85
CA ASP A 499 5.69 -9.50 -10.12
C ASP A 499 5.55 -9.09 -8.66
N THR A 500 6.01 -9.95 -7.76
CA THR A 500 5.93 -9.74 -6.32
C THR A 500 7.24 -9.17 -5.76
N TYR A 501 8.37 -9.52 -6.37
CA TYR A 501 9.71 -9.31 -5.85
C TYR A 501 10.42 -8.17 -6.56
N LEU A 502 10.80 -7.13 -5.82
CA LEU A 502 11.38 -5.90 -6.37
C LEU A 502 12.70 -6.13 -7.11
N LEU A 503 13.60 -6.94 -6.56
CA LEU A 503 14.93 -7.15 -7.19
C LEU A 503 14.83 -8.03 -8.43
N ASP A 504 13.97 -9.05 -8.42
CA ASP A 504 13.67 -9.86 -9.59
C ASP A 504 12.99 -9.03 -10.68
N PHE A 505 12.04 -8.15 -10.29
CA PHE A 505 11.40 -7.18 -11.18
C PHE A 505 12.45 -6.24 -11.83
N ALA A 506 13.29 -5.60 -11.02
CA ALA A 506 14.33 -4.71 -11.54
C ALA A 506 15.25 -5.45 -12.54
N GLN A 507 15.65 -6.67 -12.23
CA GLN A 507 16.46 -7.49 -13.13
C GLN A 507 15.72 -7.83 -14.43
N THR A 508 14.45 -8.21 -14.36
CA THR A 508 13.61 -8.59 -15.51
C THR A 508 13.47 -7.45 -16.50
N TYR A 509 13.27 -6.25 -16.01
CA TYR A 509 13.06 -5.05 -16.83
C TYR A 509 14.32 -4.23 -17.09
N GLY A 510 15.51 -4.74 -16.71
CA GLY A 510 16.81 -4.13 -17.00
C GLY A 510 17.11 -2.87 -16.18
N LEU A 511 16.43 -2.71 -15.05
CA LEU A 511 16.70 -1.65 -14.06
C LEU A 511 17.81 -2.07 -13.10
N GLN A 512 18.56 -1.11 -12.59
CA GLN A 512 19.57 -1.38 -11.55
C GLN A 512 18.89 -1.56 -10.19
N SER A 513 19.40 -2.50 -9.38
CA SER A 513 18.96 -2.64 -8.00
C SER A 513 19.25 -1.36 -7.20
N PRO A 514 18.30 -0.84 -6.39
CA PRO A 514 18.53 0.29 -5.48
C PRO A 514 19.71 0.06 -4.53
N PHE A 515 19.93 -1.19 -4.14
CA PHE A 515 21.02 -1.59 -3.23
C PHE A 515 22.39 -1.68 -3.91
N SER A 516 22.49 -1.37 -5.21
CA SER A 516 23.79 -1.32 -5.91
C SER A 516 24.61 -0.12 -5.40
N PRO A 517 25.88 -0.32 -5.01
CA PRO A 517 26.71 0.77 -4.50
C PRO A 517 26.91 1.94 -5.46
N SER A 518 26.86 1.70 -6.78
CA SER A 518 26.96 2.76 -7.80
C SER A 518 25.67 3.58 -7.90
N ARG A 519 24.53 2.94 -7.65
CA ARG A 519 23.22 3.56 -7.90
C ARG A 519 22.96 4.76 -6.99
N LEU A 520 23.20 4.63 -5.70
CA LEU A 520 23.03 5.75 -4.76
C LEU A 520 23.98 6.93 -5.07
N GLN A 521 25.18 6.65 -5.63
CA GLN A 521 26.06 7.72 -6.07
C GLN A 521 25.49 8.47 -7.28
N GLU A 522 24.92 7.76 -8.25
CA GLU A 522 24.24 8.36 -9.42
C GLU A 522 23.04 9.20 -8.99
N VAL A 523 22.23 8.72 -8.05
CA VAL A 523 21.11 9.46 -7.43
C VAL A 523 21.64 10.73 -6.73
N ALA A 524 22.69 10.61 -5.93
CA ALA A 524 23.27 11.74 -5.22
C ALA A 524 23.85 12.80 -6.18
N GLU A 525 24.45 12.38 -7.30
CA GLU A 525 24.94 13.30 -8.33
C GLU A 525 23.79 14.04 -9.02
N LEU A 526 22.69 13.34 -9.32
CA LEU A 526 21.52 13.95 -9.92
C LEU A 526 20.84 14.94 -8.96
N LEU A 527 20.53 14.53 -7.74
CA LEU A 527 19.76 15.33 -6.79
C LEU A 527 20.56 16.52 -6.21
N LYS A 528 21.90 16.45 -6.18
CA LYS A 528 22.75 17.60 -5.83
C LYS A 528 22.72 18.74 -6.86
N THR A 529 22.16 18.50 -8.05
CA THR A 529 22.03 19.55 -9.08
C THR A 529 20.85 20.48 -8.83
N VAL A 530 19.95 20.12 -7.93
CA VAL A 530 18.71 20.88 -7.61
C VAL A 530 18.77 21.60 -6.26
N THR A 531 19.92 21.56 -5.59
CA THR A 531 20.19 22.24 -4.31
C THR A 531 21.24 23.33 -4.47
#